data_f64251a79041f289cf46e90b2750b505
#
_entry.id   f64251a79041f289cf46e90b2750b505
#
_cell.length_a   1.000
_cell.length_b   1.000
_cell.length_c   1.000
_cell.angle_alpha   90.00
_cell.angle_beta   90.00
_cell.angle_gamma   90.00
#
_symmetry.space_group_name_H-M   'P 1'
#
loop_
_entity.id
_entity.type
_entity.pdbx_description
1 polymer ?
#
loop_
_entity_poly.entity_id
_entity_poly.type
_entity_poly.pdbx_seq_one_letter_code
_entity_poly.pdbx_strand_id
1 'polypeptide(L)'
;MLFRSITDKHPVVCVSWNEAVAYTEWLSEETGETYRLLTESEWEYSARAGTKTIRFWGDIDEGCDFANGADLDITPESFLEEMKGRGSKIVLPEDWVVADCHDGYKFSAPVGSFIPNNFGVYDVLGNVAEWVGDCWDSSYENSPRDGSARVSGNCNRPILRGASYYDMPLYLRSSNHYGFESKQSENKETRYINFGFRVLREIN
;
A
#
# COMPACT_ATOMS: atom_id res chain seq x y z
N MET A 1 7.21 3.21 -21.11
CA MET A 1 6.88 1.77 -20.97
C MET A 1 5.37 1.69 -20.81
N LEU A 2 4.65 1.14 -21.79
CA LEU A 2 3.18 1.12 -21.76
C LEU A 2 2.72 -0.10 -20.95
N PHE A 3 2.13 0.15 -19.79
CA PHE A 3 1.42 -0.87 -19.00
C PHE A 3 0.11 -1.19 -19.71
N ARG A 4 0.07 -2.27 -20.48
CA ARG A 4 -1.12 -2.66 -21.26
C ARG A 4 -2.36 -3.07 -20.42
N SER A 5 -2.22 -3.18 -19.11
CA SER A 5 -3.30 -3.60 -18.19
C SER A 5 -3.82 -2.49 -17.26
N ILE A 6 -3.25 -1.29 -17.31
CA ILE A 6 -3.67 -0.16 -16.48
C ILE A 6 -4.68 0.68 -17.26
N THR A 7 -5.84 0.89 -16.67
CA THR A 7 -6.90 1.78 -17.17
C THR A 7 -7.05 2.95 -16.20
N ASP A 8 -7.86 3.94 -16.54
CA ASP A 8 -8.20 5.09 -15.68
C ASP A 8 -8.87 4.69 -14.35
N LYS A 9 -9.24 3.41 -14.20
CA LYS A 9 -9.81 2.85 -12.98
C LYS A 9 -8.80 2.19 -12.06
N HIS A 10 -7.56 1.99 -12.50
CA HIS A 10 -6.52 1.40 -11.67
C HIS A 10 -5.86 2.44 -10.76
N PRO A 11 -5.28 2.02 -9.63
CA PRO A 11 -4.50 2.94 -8.81
C PRO A 11 -3.32 3.50 -9.59
N VAL A 12 -2.95 4.75 -9.32
CA VAL A 12 -1.69 5.30 -9.82
C VAL A 12 -0.52 4.56 -9.19
N VAL A 13 0.44 4.16 -10.00
CA VAL A 13 1.66 3.47 -9.56
C VAL A 13 2.91 4.09 -10.20
N CYS A 14 4.09 3.63 -9.81
CA CYS A 14 5.37 4.21 -10.22
C CYS A 14 5.51 5.68 -9.81
N VAL A 15 4.90 6.06 -8.72
CA VAL A 15 4.93 7.40 -8.12
C VAL A 15 5.81 7.40 -6.88
N SER A 16 6.68 8.42 -6.77
CA SER A 16 7.51 8.62 -5.59
C SER A 16 6.73 9.32 -4.47
N TRP A 17 7.27 9.28 -3.25
CA TRP A 17 6.69 10.03 -2.13
C TRP A 17 6.62 11.54 -2.43
N ASN A 18 7.67 12.11 -3.01
CA ASN A 18 7.69 13.54 -3.37
C ASN A 18 6.61 13.88 -4.42
N GLU A 19 6.38 13.00 -5.39
CA GLU A 19 5.31 13.21 -6.38
C GLU A 19 3.91 13.06 -5.78
N ALA A 20 3.74 12.13 -4.84
CA ALA A 20 2.47 11.97 -4.12
C ALA A 20 2.15 13.22 -3.28
N VAL A 21 3.15 13.79 -2.59
CA VAL A 21 3.00 15.07 -1.86
C VAL A 21 2.69 16.21 -2.82
N ALA A 22 3.45 16.36 -3.89
CA ALA A 22 3.22 17.43 -4.88
C ALA A 22 1.81 17.35 -5.50
N TYR A 23 1.29 16.12 -5.70
CA TYR A 23 -0.09 15.94 -6.15
C TYR A 23 -1.11 16.44 -5.13
N THR A 24 -0.91 16.18 -3.82
CA THR A 24 -1.84 16.67 -2.80
C THR A 24 -1.81 18.19 -2.66
N GLU A 25 -0.65 18.80 -2.81
CA GLU A 25 -0.47 20.26 -2.83
C GLU A 25 -1.20 20.88 -4.04
N TRP A 26 -0.96 20.34 -5.24
CA TRP A 26 -1.68 20.78 -6.46
C TRP A 26 -3.19 20.62 -6.32
N LEU A 27 -3.67 19.48 -5.78
CA LEU A 27 -5.10 19.26 -5.60
C LEU A 27 -5.71 20.25 -4.61
N SER A 28 -4.95 20.64 -3.59
CA SER A 28 -5.38 21.66 -2.62
C SER A 28 -5.51 23.03 -3.27
N GLU A 29 -4.55 23.41 -4.13
CA GLU A 29 -4.60 24.69 -4.88
C GLU A 29 -5.78 24.71 -5.86
N GLU A 30 -6.00 23.63 -6.61
CA GLU A 30 -7.08 23.53 -7.62
C GLU A 30 -8.49 23.57 -7.01
N THR A 31 -8.65 23.00 -5.81
CA THR A 31 -9.98 22.84 -5.20
C THR A 31 -10.28 23.91 -4.14
N GLY A 32 -9.28 24.55 -3.59
CA GLY A 32 -9.40 25.43 -2.42
C GLY A 32 -9.65 24.70 -1.10
N GLU A 33 -9.51 23.35 -1.09
CA GLU A 33 -9.65 22.49 0.08
C GLU A 33 -8.27 21.98 0.50
N THR A 34 -8.10 21.53 1.72
CA THR A 34 -6.82 20.98 2.19
C THR A 34 -6.72 19.49 1.94
N TYR A 35 -5.78 19.07 1.10
CA TYR A 35 -5.46 17.67 0.85
C TYR A 35 -4.03 17.35 1.26
N ARG A 36 -3.81 16.16 1.78
CA ARG A 36 -2.49 15.64 2.15
C ARG A 36 -2.46 14.11 2.11
N LEU A 37 -1.28 13.53 2.27
CA LEU A 37 -1.17 12.11 2.60
C LEU A 37 -1.74 11.87 4.00
N LEU A 38 -2.26 10.67 4.23
CA LEU A 38 -2.63 10.22 5.58
C LEU A 38 -1.36 10.14 6.43
N THR A 39 -1.51 10.39 7.72
CA THR A 39 -0.50 9.93 8.67
C THR A 39 -0.55 8.41 8.80
N GLU A 40 0.50 7.80 9.29
CA GLU A 40 0.54 6.38 9.56
C GLU A 40 -0.58 5.94 10.51
N SER A 41 -0.85 6.74 11.54
CA SER A 41 -1.92 6.50 12.50
C SER A 41 -3.32 6.59 11.87
N GLU A 42 -3.55 7.59 11.03
CA GLU A 42 -4.81 7.74 10.29
C GLU A 42 -5.03 6.60 9.31
N TRP A 43 -3.95 6.18 8.65
CA TRP A 43 -4.01 5.06 7.72
C TRP A 43 -4.40 3.77 8.45
N GLU A 44 -3.73 3.42 9.57
CA GLU A 44 -4.03 2.21 10.34
C GLU A 44 -5.43 2.27 10.97
N TYR A 45 -5.84 3.43 11.48
CA TYR A 45 -7.20 3.64 11.97
C TYR A 45 -8.24 3.37 10.88
N SER A 46 -8.01 3.88 9.68
CA SER A 46 -8.88 3.68 8.52
C SER A 46 -8.88 2.21 8.06
N ALA A 47 -7.70 1.55 8.07
CA ALA A 47 -7.58 0.14 7.69
C ALA A 47 -8.30 -0.80 8.66
N ARG A 48 -8.20 -0.53 9.96
CA ARG A 48 -8.88 -1.33 11.00
C ARG A 48 -10.39 -1.15 11.02
N ALA A 49 -10.88 0.03 10.70
CA ALA A 49 -12.31 0.35 10.70
C ALA A 49 -13.06 -0.16 11.96
N GLY A 50 -12.43 0.03 13.14
CA GLY A 50 -12.97 -0.37 14.44
C GLY A 50 -12.66 -1.82 14.86
N THR A 51 -12.02 -2.65 14.02
CA THR A 51 -11.63 -4.01 14.38
C THR A 51 -10.31 -4.04 15.18
N LYS A 52 -10.11 -5.13 15.93
CA LYS A 52 -8.86 -5.45 16.63
C LYS A 52 -8.14 -6.66 16.05
N THR A 53 -8.73 -7.29 15.06
CA THR A 53 -8.21 -8.44 14.33
C THR A 53 -6.98 -8.06 13.50
N ILE A 54 -6.27 -9.06 12.99
CA ILE A 54 -5.09 -8.85 12.13
C ILE A 54 -5.46 -8.04 10.89
N ARG A 55 -6.61 -8.36 10.29
CA ARG A 55 -7.20 -7.68 9.12
C ARG A 55 -8.62 -7.22 9.45
N PHE A 56 -9.16 -6.31 8.68
CA PHE A 56 -10.53 -5.84 8.93
C PHE A 56 -11.60 -6.93 8.70
N TRP A 57 -11.29 -7.98 7.95
CA TRP A 57 -12.17 -9.15 7.75
C TRP A 57 -11.92 -10.30 8.74
N GLY A 58 -10.93 -10.20 9.63
CA GLY A 58 -10.63 -11.20 10.63
C GLY A 58 -9.16 -11.62 10.67
N ASP A 59 -8.91 -12.81 11.21
CA ASP A 59 -7.55 -13.34 11.42
C ASP A 59 -7.17 -14.43 10.40
N ILE A 60 -8.09 -14.79 9.49
CA ILE A 60 -7.86 -15.78 8.43
C ILE A 60 -7.02 -15.20 7.28
N ASP A 61 -6.20 -16.04 6.64
CA ASP A 61 -5.34 -15.64 5.53
C ASP A 61 -6.09 -15.56 4.19
N GLU A 62 -7.15 -16.36 4.01
CA GLU A 62 -8.00 -16.26 2.83
C GLU A 62 -8.80 -14.97 2.87
N GLY A 63 -8.54 -14.11 1.91
CA GLY A 63 -9.11 -12.77 1.87
C GLY A 63 -9.36 -12.24 0.47
N CYS A 64 -9.43 -13.13 -0.53
CA CYS A 64 -9.57 -12.77 -1.94
C CYS A 64 -10.83 -11.97 -2.27
N ASP A 65 -11.88 -12.03 -1.45
CA ASP A 65 -13.05 -11.17 -1.60
C ASP A 65 -12.82 -9.74 -1.08
N PHE A 66 -11.80 -9.55 -0.24
CA PHE A 66 -11.56 -8.31 0.50
C PHE A 66 -10.31 -7.56 0.04
N ALA A 67 -9.35 -8.27 -0.56
CA ALA A 67 -8.05 -7.69 -0.92
C ALA A 67 -7.43 -8.41 -2.10
N ASN A 68 -6.69 -7.66 -2.92
CA ASN A 68 -5.82 -8.19 -3.96
C ASN A 68 -4.42 -8.39 -3.36
N GLY A 69 -4.03 -9.65 -3.18
CA GLY A 69 -2.74 -10.08 -2.65
C GLY A 69 -2.16 -11.23 -3.46
N ALA A 70 -1.04 -11.80 -3.02
CA ALA A 70 -0.52 -13.01 -3.65
C ALA A 70 -1.46 -14.18 -3.41
N ASP A 71 -2.05 -14.71 -4.47
CA ASP A 71 -3.03 -15.78 -4.49
C ASP A 71 -2.78 -16.80 -5.61
N LEU A 72 -3.72 -17.70 -5.87
CA LEU A 72 -3.58 -18.73 -6.90
C LEU A 72 -3.59 -18.21 -8.34
N ASP A 73 -3.94 -16.95 -8.58
CA ASP A 73 -3.89 -16.31 -9.90
C ASP A 73 -2.46 -15.90 -10.30
N ILE A 74 -1.52 -15.90 -9.34
CA ILE A 74 -0.13 -15.58 -9.57
C ILE A 74 0.80 -16.69 -9.05
N THR A 75 1.51 -17.36 -9.94
CA THR A 75 2.55 -18.32 -9.53
C THR A 75 3.92 -17.66 -9.45
N PRO A 76 4.87 -18.19 -8.61
CA PRO A 76 6.24 -17.69 -8.56
C PRO A 76 6.88 -17.57 -9.95
N GLU A 77 6.73 -18.60 -10.76
CA GLU A 77 7.33 -18.67 -12.10
C GLU A 77 6.72 -17.59 -13.03
N SER A 78 5.39 -17.48 -13.03
CA SER A 78 4.71 -16.51 -13.89
C SER A 78 4.98 -15.07 -13.47
N PHE A 79 5.13 -14.82 -12.17
CA PHE A 79 5.49 -13.51 -11.63
C PHE A 79 6.94 -13.15 -12.00
N LEU A 80 7.89 -14.05 -11.77
CA LEU A 80 9.31 -13.82 -12.05
C LEU A 80 9.57 -13.64 -13.55
N GLU A 81 8.88 -14.40 -14.41
CA GLU A 81 8.98 -14.24 -15.87
C GLU A 81 8.51 -12.86 -16.33
N GLU A 82 7.37 -12.41 -15.85
CA GLU A 82 6.84 -11.08 -16.15
C GLU A 82 7.77 -9.97 -15.66
N MET A 83 8.26 -10.09 -14.39
CA MET A 83 9.16 -9.10 -13.79
C MET A 83 10.50 -9.06 -14.52
N LYS A 84 11.03 -10.22 -14.98
CA LYS A 84 12.23 -10.30 -15.81
C LYS A 84 12.00 -9.64 -17.17
N GLY A 85 10.85 -9.86 -17.78
CA GLY A 85 10.46 -9.20 -19.03
C GLY A 85 10.40 -7.68 -18.91
N ARG A 86 10.14 -7.16 -17.70
CA ARG A 86 10.15 -5.72 -17.36
C ARG A 86 11.53 -5.20 -16.93
N GLY A 87 12.57 -6.03 -16.98
CA GLY A 87 13.93 -5.68 -16.55
C GLY A 87 14.13 -5.62 -15.04
N SER A 88 13.20 -6.16 -14.26
CA SER A 88 13.32 -6.25 -12.82
C SER A 88 14.21 -7.42 -12.40
N LYS A 89 14.93 -7.24 -11.29
CA LYS A 89 15.76 -8.26 -10.64
C LYS A 89 15.12 -8.75 -9.32
N ILE A 90 13.79 -8.76 -9.26
CA ILE A 90 13.08 -9.26 -8.07
C ILE A 90 13.45 -10.73 -7.86
N VAL A 91 13.71 -11.07 -6.59
CA VAL A 91 13.88 -12.43 -6.10
C VAL A 91 12.80 -12.65 -5.06
N LEU A 92 11.96 -13.66 -5.27
CA LEU A 92 10.99 -14.05 -4.26
C LEU A 92 11.69 -14.79 -3.11
N PRO A 93 11.21 -14.66 -1.87
CA PRO A 93 11.67 -15.49 -0.75
C PRO A 93 11.47 -16.99 -1.06
N GLU A 94 12.33 -17.85 -0.51
CA GLU A 94 12.20 -19.32 -0.68
C GLU A 94 10.88 -19.85 -0.08
N ASP A 95 10.36 -19.17 0.93
CA ASP A 95 9.10 -19.46 1.62
C ASP A 95 7.93 -18.60 1.13
N TRP A 96 8.03 -18.06 -0.11
CA TRP A 96 6.94 -17.29 -0.69
C TRP A 96 5.69 -18.17 -0.86
N VAL A 97 4.62 -17.78 -0.16
CA VAL A 97 3.34 -18.49 -0.16
C VAL A 97 2.22 -17.56 -0.61
N VAL A 98 1.20 -18.14 -1.21
CA VAL A 98 0.01 -17.43 -1.69
C VAL A 98 -1.21 -17.83 -0.89
N ALA A 99 -2.25 -17.02 -0.91
CA ALA A 99 -3.56 -17.38 -0.38
C ALA A 99 -4.18 -18.52 -1.22
N ASP A 100 -4.84 -19.46 -0.56
CA ASP A 100 -5.53 -20.60 -1.21
C ASP A 100 -6.92 -20.18 -1.73
N CYS A 101 -6.95 -19.13 -2.55
CA CYS A 101 -8.15 -18.62 -3.21
C CYS A 101 -7.77 -17.86 -4.49
N HIS A 102 -8.75 -17.31 -5.18
CA HIS A 102 -8.60 -16.52 -6.40
C HIS A 102 -9.25 -15.16 -6.23
N ASP A 103 -8.50 -14.08 -6.40
CA ASP A 103 -9.03 -12.70 -6.41
C ASP A 103 -9.40 -12.22 -7.83
N GLY A 104 -8.97 -12.95 -8.86
CA GLY A 104 -9.25 -12.68 -10.26
C GLY A 104 -8.24 -11.72 -10.92
N TYR A 105 -7.18 -11.31 -10.23
CA TYR A 105 -6.21 -10.35 -10.73
C TYR A 105 -4.77 -10.83 -10.51
N LYS A 106 -4.00 -10.86 -11.57
CA LYS A 106 -2.56 -11.19 -11.53
C LYS A 106 -1.69 -10.01 -11.08
N PHE A 107 -2.18 -8.79 -11.27
CA PHE A 107 -1.53 -7.51 -10.94
C PHE A 107 -2.56 -6.60 -10.27
N SER A 108 -2.27 -5.28 -10.23
CA SER A 108 -3.22 -4.35 -9.63
C SER A 108 -4.62 -4.47 -10.25
N ALA A 109 -5.63 -4.45 -9.39
CA ALA A 109 -7.03 -4.43 -9.75
C ALA A 109 -7.55 -2.99 -9.94
N PRO A 110 -8.66 -2.77 -10.67
CA PRO A 110 -9.37 -1.51 -10.64
C PRO A 110 -9.78 -1.16 -9.20
N VAL A 111 -9.68 0.12 -8.83
CA VAL A 111 -10.05 0.57 -7.48
C VAL A 111 -11.52 0.24 -7.17
N GLY A 112 -11.78 -0.21 -5.94
CA GLY A 112 -13.13 -0.57 -5.50
C GLY A 112 -13.62 -1.93 -6.00
N SER A 113 -12.72 -2.82 -6.45
CA SER A 113 -13.08 -4.17 -6.91
C SER A 113 -13.46 -5.11 -5.78
N PHE A 114 -13.03 -4.85 -4.56
CA PHE A 114 -13.17 -5.72 -3.39
C PHE A 114 -14.19 -5.19 -2.38
N ILE A 115 -14.58 -6.04 -1.42
CA ILE A 115 -15.49 -5.66 -0.34
C ILE A 115 -14.81 -4.63 0.57
N PRO A 116 -15.41 -3.44 0.79
CA PRO A 116 -14.83 -2.42 1.65
C PRO A 116 -14.89 -2.81 3.13
N ASN A 117 -14.08 -2.16 3.94
CA ASN A 117 -14.18 -2.30 5.39
C ASN A 117 -15.40 -1.57 5.99
N ASN A 118 -15.59 -1.65 7.31
CA ASN A 118 -16.75 -1.06 8.01
C ASN A 118 -16.84 0.48 7.92
N PHE A 119 -15.76 1.16 7.50
CA PHE A 119 -15.78 2.60 7.24
C PHE A 119 -16.06 2.92 5.77
N GLY A 120 -16.30 1.91 4.93
CA GLY A 120 -16.50 2.07 3.48
C GLY A 120 -15.19 2.34 2.72
N VAL A 121 -14.04 2.05 3.31
CA VAL A 121 -12.73 2.22 2.66
C VAL A 121 -12.39 0.96 1.87
N TYR A 122 -12.13 1.14 0.58
CA TYR A 122 -11.76 0.09 -0.36
C TYR A 122 -10.25 -0.05 -0.46
N ASP A 123 -9.78 -1.24 -0.81
CA ASP A 123 -8.39 -1.56 -1.21
C ASP A 123 -7.32 -1.08 -0.20
N VAL A 124 -7.68 -1.00 1.08
CA VAL A 124 -6.77 -0.52 2.12
C VAL A 124 -5.70 -1.56 2.51
N LEU A 125 -5.95 -2.83 2.22
CA LEU A 125 -4.96 -3.90 2.28
C LEU A 125 -4.86 -4.53 0.90
N GLY A 126 -3.63 -4.75 0.42
CA GLY A 126 -3.39 -5.28 -0.92
C GLY A 126 -3.52 -4.24 -2.03
N ASN A 127 -3.65 -4.68 -3.26
CA ASN A 127 -3.63 -3.92 -4.49
C ASN A 127 -2.31 -3.17 -4.69
N VAL A 128 -2.11 -2.02 -4.08
CA VAL A 128 -0.83 -1.29 -4.11
C VAL A 128 -0.46 -0.81 -2.70
N ALA A 129 0.83 -0.85 -2.38
CA ALA A 129 1.34 -0.27 -1.14
C ALA A 129 1.26 1.25 -1.20
N GLU A 130 0.90 1.90 -0.10
CA GLU A 130 0.52 3.30 -0.07
C GLU A 130 1.49 4.14 0.74
N TRP A 131 2.00 5.23 0.12
CA TRP A 131 2.80 6.22 0.81
C TRP A 131 1.98 6.95 1.88
N VAL A 132 2.57 7.10 3.08
CA VAL A 132 2.02 7.92 4.18
C VAL A 132 2.96 9.08 4.53
N GLY A 133 2.47 10.04 5.32
CA GLY A 133 3.17 11.29 5.60
C GLY A 133 4.32 11.21 6.59
N ASP A 134 4.48 10.07 7.28
CA ASP A 134 5.39 9.92 8.40
C ASP A 134 6.84 9.66 7.98
N CYS A 135 7.78 10.12 8.80
CA CYS A 135 9.17 9.72 8.76
C CYS A 135 9.37 8.35 9.42
N TRP A 136 10.22 7.50 8.83
CA TRP A 136 10.53 6.20 9.41
C TRP A 136 11.33 6.31 10.71
N ASP A 137 10.99 5.47 11.68
CA ASP A 137 11.76 5.24 12.90
C ASP A 137 11.75 3.74 13.25
N SER A 138 12.77 3.27 13.93
CA SER A 138 12.89 1.89 14.40
C SER A 138 12.00 1.60 15.61
N SER A 139 11.37 2.61 16.22
CA SER A 139 10.56 2.51 17.43
C SER A 139 9.36 3.46 17.36
N TYR A 140 8.28 3.08 18.00
CA TYR A 140 7.12 3.93 18.23
C TYR A 140 7.18 4.75 19.54
N GLU A 141 8.27 4.64 20.30
CA GLU A 141 8.36 5.23 21.65
C GLU A 141 8.11 6.74 21.65
N ASN A 142 8.61 7.44 20.63
CA ASN A 142 8.46 8.89 20.49
C ASN A 142 7.44 9.28 19.41
N SER A 143 6.55 8.37 19.00
CA SER A 143 5.51 8.70 18.03
C SER A 143 4.49 9.66 18.62
N PRO A 144 3.96 10.60 17.83
CA PRO A 144 2.83 11.42 18.24
C PRO A 144 1.65 10.54 18.69
N ARG A 145 0.94 11.00 19.72
CA ARG A 145 -0.22 10.27 20.26
C ARG A 145 -1.55 10.94 19.91
N ASP A 146 -1.49 12.01 19.17
CA ASP A 146 -2.63 12.82 18.70
C ASP A 146 -3.03 12.52 17.27
N GLY A 147 -2.36 11.56 16.63
CA GLY A 147 -2.60 11.19 15.23
C GLY A 147 -1.84 12.04 14.21
N SER A 148 -1.07 13.04 14.64
CA SER A 148 -0.24 13.82 13.72
C SER A 148 0.90 12.98 13.13
N ALA A 149 1.41 13.40 11.97
CA ALA A 149 2.53 12.72 11.33
C ALA A 149 3.81 12.83 12.17
N ARG A 150 4.57 11.75 12.22
CA ARG A 150 5.92 11.78 12.77
C ARG A 150 6.85 12.55 11.83
N VAL A 151 7.38 13.67 12.31
CA VAL A 151 8.34 14.52 11.58
C VAL A 151 9.77 14.39 12.12
N SER A 152 10.03 13.39 12.97
CA SER A 152 11.33 13.03 13.52
C SER A 152 11.75 11.63 13.04
N GLY A 153 13.03 11.28 13.22
CA GLY A 153 13.59 10.03 12.72
C GLY A 153 14.23 10.19 11.34
N ASN A 154 14.19 9.16 10.52
CA ASN A 154 14.77 9.21 9.17
C ASN A 154 13.72 9.67 8.15
N CYS A 155 13.59 10.97 7.97
CA CYS A 155 12.63 11.55 7.01
C CYS A 155 13.04 11.39 5.54
N ASN A 156 14.23 10.90 5.24
CA ASN A 156 14.59 10.50 3.87
C ASN A 156 14.06 9.10 3.51
N ARG A 157 13.57 8.36 4.50
CA ARG A 157 12.93 7.06 4.33
C ARG A 157 11.43 7.20 4.68
N PRO A 158 10.57 7.41 3.70
CA PRO A 158 9.13 7.46 3.92
C PRO A 158 8.57 6.06 4.23
N ILE A 159 7.38 6.02 4.79
CA ILE A 159 6.70 4.78 5.17
C ILE A 159 5.68 4.41 4.09
N LEU A 160 5.58 3.11 3.82
CA LEU A 160 4.54 2.49 3.02
C LEU A 160 3.67 1.59 3.90
N ARG A 161 2.38 1.55 3.59
CA ARG A 161 1.39 0.73 4.29
C ARG A 161 0.56 -0.09 3.31
N GLY A 162 -0.10 -1.15 3.81
CA GLY A 162 -1.13 -1.87 3.07
C GLY A 162 -0.69 -3.14 2.37
N ALA A 163 0.60 -3.28 2.06
CA ALA A 163 1.11 -4.31 1.16
C ALA A 163 0.52 -4.19 -0.26
N SER A 164 0.76 -5.13 -1.15
CA SER A 164 0.38 -5.05 -2.55
C SER A 164 -0.04 -6.40 -3.13
N TYR A 165 -0.45 -6.41 -4.38
CA TYR A 165 -0.98 -7.56 -5.12
C TYR A 165 -0.05 -8.79 -5.17
N TYR A 166 1.25 -8.66 -4.92
CA TYR A 166 2.17 -9.80 -4.91
C TYR A 166 2.71 -10.15 -3.51
N ASP A 167 2.25 -9.44 -2.48
CA ASP A 167 2.71 -9.69 -1.14
C ASP A 167 1.95 -10.88 -0.52
N MET A 168 2.69 -11.72 0.20
CA MET A 168 2.13 -12.88 0.89
C MET A 168 1.02 -12.47 1.87
N PRO A 169 0.03 -13.34 2.14
CA PRO A 169 -1.05 -13.05 3.11
C PRO A 169 -0.55 -12.57 4.47
N LEU A 170 0.62 -13.06 4.89
CA LEU A 170 1.32 -12.63 6.09
C LEU A 170 1.52 -11.10 6.16
N TYR A 171 1.72 -10.43 5.03
CA TYR A 171 1.99 -8.99 4.98
C TYR A 171 0.72 -8.13 4.85
N LEU A 172 -0.40 -8.73 4.43
CA LEU A 172 -1.71 -8.06 4.34
C LEU A 172 -2.33 -7.89 5.73
N ARG A 173 -1.69 -7.10 6.59
CA ARG A 173 -2.12 -6.84 7.97
C ARG A 173 -2.24 -5.34 8.21
N SER A 174 -3.26 -4.93 8.97
CA SER A 174 -3.46 -3.52 9.30
C SER A 174 -2.27 -2.87 10.01
N SER A 175 -1.47 -3.66 10.74
CA SER A 175 -0.28 -3.20 11.47
C SER A 175 1.03 -3.35 10.69
N ASN A 176 1.00 -3.87 9.45
CA ASN A 176 2.22 -4.12 8.72
C ASN A 176 2.87 -2.83 8.21
N HIS A 177 4.18 -2.70 8.43
CA HIS A 177 5.03 -1.72 7.78
C HIS A 177 5.63 -2.34 6.53
N TYR A 178 5.29 -1.84 5.38
CA TYR A 178 5.90 -2.32 4.14
C TYR A 178 7.37 -1.87 4.04
N GLY A 179 8.24 -2.79 3.64
CA GLY A 179 9.66 -2.49 3.48
C GLY A 179 10.50 -2.49 4.77
N PHE A 180 9.92 -2.85 5.93
CA PHE A 180 10.68 -2.90 7.20
C PHE A 180 11.88 -3.86 7.14
N GLU A 181 11.76 -4.97 6.40
CA GLU A 181 12.80 -5.97 6.24
C GLU A 181 13.62 -5.82 4.95
N SER A 182 13.19 -4.96 4.02
CA SER A 182 13.94 -4.75 2.79
C SER A 182 15.23 -3.98 3.08
N LYS A 183 16.38 -4.59 2.75
CA LYS A 183 17.69 -3.93 2.78
C LYS A 183 17.82 -2.84 1.71
N GLN A 184 16.80 -2.64 0.89
CA GLN A 184 16.75 -1.57 -0.09
C GLN A 184 16.32 -0.30 0.63
N SER A 185 17.19 0.68 0.68
CA SER A 185 16.92 2.01 1.22
C SER A 185 15.97 2.73 0.29
N GLU A 186 14.68 2.51 0.50
CA GLU A 186 13.66 3.35 -0.12
C GLU A 186 13.89 4.79 0.36
N ASN A 187 13.83 5.70 -0.57
CA ASN A 187 13.92 7.12 -0.31
C ASN A 187 12.74 7.82 -0.99
N LYS A 188 12.62 9.12 -0.77
CA LYS A 188 11.51 9.92 -1.28
C LYS A 188 11.39 9.97 -2.82
N GLU A 189 12.41 9.51 -3.55
CA GLU A 189 12.42 9.41 -5.03
C GLU A 189 12.18 7.97 -5.53
N THR A 190 12.06 7.01 -4.63
CA THR A 190 11.83 5.60 -5.00
C THR A 190 10.47 5.43 -5.65
N ARG A 191 10.44 4.68 -6.77
CA ARG A 191 9.24 4.35 -7.54
C ARG A 191 9.23 2.87 -7.85
N TYR A 192 8.10 2.21 -7.54
CA TYR A 192 7.86 0.82 -7.92
C TYR A 192 6.48 0.65 -8.53
N ILE A 193 6.30 -0.43 -9.29
CA ILE A 193 5.06 -0.75 -10.01
C ILE A 193 3.87 -1.09 -9.09
N ASN A 194 4.12 -1.24 -7.81
CA ASN A 194 3.18 -1.57 -6.76
C ASN A 194 3.11 -0.51 -5.66
N PHE A 195 3.74 0.67 -5.85
CA PHE A 195 3.68 1.80 -4.92
C PHE A 195 2.77 2.88 -5.48
N GLY A 196 1.78 3.22 -4.69
CA GLY A 196 0.80 4.27 -4.93
C GLY A 196 0.58 5.12 -3.68
N PHE A 197 -0.56 5.77 -3.58
CA PHE A 197 -0.96 6.56 -2.41
C PHE A 197 -2.48 6.78 -2.41
N ARG A 198 -3.00 7.18 -1.27
CA ARG A 198 -4.34 7.74 -1.14
C ARG A 198 -4.28 9.12 -0.51
N VAL A 199 -5.29 9.94 -0.80
CA VAL A 199 -5.38 11.29 -0.28
C VAL A 199 -6.39 11.40 0.86
N LEU A 200 -6.09 12.26 1.83
CA LEU A 200 -7.01 12.69 2.85
C LEU A 200 -7.41 14.13 2.57
N ARG A 201 -8.72 14.45 2.66
CA ARG A 201 -9.22 15.83 2.71
C ARG A 201 -9.56 16.19 4.15
N GLU A 202 -9.03 17.30 4.63
CA GLU A 202 -9.40 17.85 5.92
C GLU A 202 -10.80 18.46 5.85
N ILE A 203 -11.59 18.23 6.90
CA ILE A 203 -12.93 18.82 7.02
C ILE A 203 -12.83 19.89 8.10
N ASN A 204 -12.98 21.15 7.72
CA ASN A 204 -13.01 22.30 8.63
C ASN A 204 -14.37 22.44 9.29
#